data_c76e100d3c0a62082a3f1d27c8702b2e
#
_entry.id   c76e100d3c0a62082a3f1d27c8702b2e
#
_cell.length_a   1.000
_cell.length_b   1.000
_cell.length_c   1.000
_cell.angle_alpha   90.00
_cell.angle_beta   90.00
_cell.angle_gamma   90.00
#
_symmetry.space_group_name_H-M   'P 1'
#
loop_
_entity.id
_entity.type
_entity.pdbx_description
1 polymer ?
#
loop_
_entity_poly.entity_id
_entity_poly.type
_entity_poly.pdbx_seq_one_letter_code
_entity_poly.pdbx_strand_id
1 'polypeptide(L)'
;MSVERTDHPRSSPVHSPTSNGSAASPNGSAVRHRKTPRSSSHTSSSIPSQVAASTGKAARPPVDWEIPRKTLHSSIGFLTLYLYASNGDPRKVVLALSVALAFIVPCDILRFRSARFEWLFERCVGFLMRESEKKTTNGVIWYIIGVIFVLSVYPLDIATVSILILSWADTAASTIGRLLGPYTAPLPRRLPLLRLPLAPRKSLAGFIAGSLTGAAIAVGFWGAFAPSARAAQLDFRLPAGLLLAAEDSLPGALAEAVRQSVEWVRTSRLPVGRWIGLATLGTVCGLISGTAEALDLGSLDDNLTLPIISGGCIWGFFKALEYFTGTSAPA
;
A
#
# COMPACT_ATOMS: atom_id res chain seq x y z
N MET A 1 -59.55 9.97 23.38
CA MET A 1 -59.61 11.45 23.31
C MET A 1 -58.67 11.84 22.20
N SER A 2 -59.24 11.93 21.04
CA SER A 2 -59.57 13.12 20.21
C SER A 2 -58.26 13.71 19.65
N VAL A 3 -57.95 13.39 18.41
CA VAL A 3 -58.35 13.97 17.13
C VAL A 3 -57.90 15.45 17.02
N GLU A 4 -57.00 15.73 16.14
CA GLU A 4 -57.28 16.66 15.07
C GLU A 4 -56.20 16.65 13.96
N ARG A 5 -56.74 16.56 12.76
CA ARG A 5 -56.15 16.54 11.45
C ARG A 5 -56.47 17.91 10.84
N THR A 6 -55.53 18.52 10.10
CA THR A 6 -55.80 19.51 9.00
C THR A 6 -54.65 19.47 8.02
N ASP A 7 -54.77 18.94 6.93
CA ASP A 7 -55.19 19.20 5.55
C ASP A 7 -54.51 20.41 4.86
N HIS A 8 -54.03 20.07 3.68
CA HIS A 8 -53.49 20.73 2.49
C HIS A 8 -54.14 22.09 2.09
N PRO A 9 -53.58 22.88 1.09
CA PRO A 9 -53.52 22.44 -0.29
C PRO A 9 -52.29 22.90 -1.16
N ARG A 10 -51.96 22.09 -2.10
CA ARG A 10 -51.80 22.21 -3.58
C ARG A 10 -51.93 23.59 -4.21
N SER A 11 -50.95 23.91 -5.11
CA SER A 11 -51.23 24.38 -6.47
C SER A 11 -49.94 24.47 -7.32
N SER A 12 -49.89 23.66 -8.35
CA SER A 12 -49.27 23.99 -9.66
C SER A 12 -50.40 24.61 -10.50
N PRO A 13 -50.26 25.15 -11.73
CA PRO A 13 -49.29 24.86 -12.77
C PRO A 13 -48.91 26.02 -13.76
N VAL A 14 -48.05 25.68 -14.77
CA VAL A 14 -48.17 26.00 -16.20
C VAL A 14 -47.85 27.43 -16.70
N HIS A 15 -46.89 27.59 -17.59
CA HIS A 15 -46.98 27.89 -19.01
C HIS A 15 -45.62 28.12 -19.67
N SER A 16 -45.34 27.35 -20.68
CA SER A 16 -44.56 27.78 -21.85
C SER A 16 -45.52 28.53 -22.79
N PRO A 17 -45.04 29.42 -23.71
CA PRO A 17 -44.93 28.97 -25.09
C PRO A 17 -43.76 29.63 -25.89
N THR A 18 -43.21 28.82 -26.79
CA THR A 18 -43.00 29.00 -28.24
C THR A 18 -43.08 30.39 -28.89
N SER A 19 -42.10 30.74 -29.73
CA SER A 19 -42.19 30.88 -31.19
C SER A 19 -40.96 31.61 -31.75
N ASN A 20 -40.24 30.99 -32.70
CA ASN A 20 -40.26 31.26 -34.14
C ASN A 20 -39.73 32.63 -34.60
N GLY A 21 -38.79 32.55 -35.57
CA GLY A 21 -38.49 33.56 -36.57
C GLY A 21 -37.03 33.53 -36.93
N SER A 22 -36.53 32.79 -37.82
CA SER A 22 -36.47 32.83 -39.29
C SER A 22 -35.82 34.10 -39.85
N ALA A 23 -34.85 33.86 -40.68
CA ALA A 23 -34.48 34.52 -41.92
C ALA A 23 -33.15 35.32 -41.97
N ALA A 24 -32.34 34.81 -42.84
CA ALA A 24 -31.68 35.39 -43.98
C ALA A 24 -30.27 36.02 -43.84
N SER A 25 -29.37 35.35 -44.49
CA SER A 25 -28.17 35.80 -45.21
C SER A 25 -28.56 36.83 -46.31
N PRO A 26 -27.71 37.65 -46.91
CA PRO A 26 -26.52 37.19 -47.63
C PRO A 26 -25.31 38.19 -47.77
N ASN A 27 -24.25 37.64 -48.36
CA ASN A 27 -23.30 38.20 -49.31
C ASN A 27 -22.21 39.22 -48.91
N GLY A 28 -21.02 38.91 -49.37
CA GLY A 28 -20.15 39.87 -49.98
C GLY A 28 -18.66 39.55 -49.91
N SER A 29 -18.19 38.74 -50.85
CA SER A 29 -16.94 38.80 -51.61
C SER A 29 -15.85 39.79 -51.21
N ALA A 30 -14.59 39.28 -51.10
CA ALA A 30 -13.52 39.81 -51.96
C ALA A 30 -12.21 38.99 -51.83
N VAL A 31 -11.90 38.37 -52.88
CA VAL A 31 -10.62 37.76 -53.30
C VAL A 31 -9.53 38.83 -53.37
N ARG A 32 -8.34 38.58 -52.87
CA ARG A 32 -7.12 39.17 -53.43
C ARG A 32 -5.94 38.21 -53.37
N HIS A 33 -5.68 37.61 -54.53
CA HIS A 33 -4.40 37.03 -54.95
C HIS A 33 -3.29 38.07 -54.86
N ARG A 34 -2.10 37.67 -54.41
CA ARG A 34 -0.88 38.24 -54.95
C ARG A 34 0.24 37.23 -55.01
N LYS A 35 0.72 37.13 -56.23
CA LYS A 35 1.70 36.29 -56.87
C LYS A 35 3.08 36.34 -56.24
N THR A 36 3.77 35.21 -56.36
CA THR A 36 5.21 34.98 -56.37
C THR A 36 6.01 35.81 -57.39
N PRO A 37 7.29 35.95 -57.20
CA PRO A 37 8.18 35.57 -58.30
C PRO A 37 9.25 34.53 -57.93
N ARG A 38 9.43 33.70 -58.88
CA ARG A 38 10.41 32.66 -59.12
C ARG A 38 11.72 33.32 -59.54
N SER A 39 12.85 32.90 -58.97
CA SER A 39 14.15 33.01 -59.65
C SER A 39 14.99 31.79 -59.38
N SER A 40 15.37 31.20 -60.48
CA SER A 40 16.21 30.03 -60.66
C SER A 40 17.68 30.42 -60.59
N SER A 41 18.52 29.52 -60.04
CA SER A 41 19.82 29.16 -60.65
C SER A 41 20.47 27.97 -59.90
N HIS A 42 20.68 26.96 -60.61
CA HIS A 42 21.71 25.92 -60.62
C HIS A 42 22.86 26.02 -59.62
N THR A 43 23.21 24.93 -58.93
CA THR A 43 24.38 24.11 -59.27
C THR A 43 24.49 22.87 -58.33
N SER A 44 24.58 21.74 -58.95
CA SER A 44 25.28 20.46 -58.73
C SER A 44 25.86 20.06 -57.34
N SER A 45 25.55 18.82 -57.06
CA SER A 45 26.42 17.73 -56.53
C SER A 45 26.90 17.84 -55.09
N SER A 46 26.37 16.97 -54.29
CA SER A 46 27.07 15.78 -53.73
C SER A 46 26.20 15.13 -52.68
N ILE A 47 25.86 13.90 -52.90
CA ILE A 47 25.33 12.98 -51.92
C ILE A 47 26.46 12.64 -50.94
N PRO A 48 26.23 12.70 -49.66
CA PRO A 48 26.80 11.69 -48.77
C PRO A 48 25.67 10.87 -48.17
N SER A 49 25.59 9.67 -48.68
CA SER A 49 25.01 8.54 -47.94
C SER A 49 25.73 8.43 -46.61
N GLN A 50 25.01 8.51 -45.56
CA GLN A 50 25.16 7.72 -44.35
C GLN A 50 24.19 8.24 -43.27
N VAL A 51 22.97 7.77 -43.39
CA VAL A 51 22.14 7.66 -42.17
C VAL A 51 22.62 6.41 -41.46
N ALA A 52 23.68 6.54 -40.69
CA ALA A 52 23.96 5.59 -39.63
C ALA A 52 22.86 5.76 -38.60
N ALA A 53 21.88 4.86 -38.62
CA ALA A 53 20.96 4.68 -37.53
C ALA A 53 21.76 4.28 -36.30
N SER A 54 22.22 5.26 -35.53
CA SER A 54 22.64 5.04 -34.18
C SER A 54 21.37 4.72 -33.39
N THR A 55 21.07 3.44 -33.27
CA THR A 55 20.24 2.92 -32.18
C THR A 55 20.99 3.18 -30.86
N GLY A 56 21.10 4.43 -30.52
CA GLY A 56 21.46 4.86 -29.17
C GLY A 56 20.35 4.39 -28.25
N LYS A 57 20.56 3.26 -27.59
CA LYS A 57 19.83 2.89 -26.40
C LYS A 57 19.86 4.13 -25.50
N ALA A 58 18.75 4.86 -25.42
CA ALA A 58 18.64 6.02 -24.53
C ALA A 58 19.10 5.56 -23.15
N ALA A 59 20.17 6.15 -22.66
CA ALA A 59 20.71 5.84 -21.35
C ALA A 59 19.56 6.06 -20.33
N ARG A 60 19.18 5.01 -19.63
CA ARG A 60 18.16 5.11 -18.59
C ARG A 60 18.62 6.16 -17.59
N PRO A 61 17.75 7.08 -17.17
CA PRO A 61 18.13 8.06 -16.15
C PRO A 61 18.64 7.33 -14.90
N PRO A 62 19.61 7.89 -14.20
CA PRO A 62 20.16 7.28 -12.98
C PRO A 62 19.04 7.01 -12.00
N VAL A 63 18.99 5.81 -11.44
CA VAL A 63 17.99 5.42 -10.45
C VAL A 63 18.32 6.12 -9.15
N ASP A 64 17.42 6.98 -8.67
CA ASP A 64 17.53 7.55 -7.33
C ASP A 64 17.16 6.47 -6.31
N TRP A 65 18.14 6.01 -5.56
CA TRP A 65 17.97 4.93 -4.58
C TRP A 65 17.40 5.40 -3.25
N GLU A 66 17.28 6.70 -2.99
CA GLU A 66 16.81 7.28 -1.71
C GLU A 66 17.45 6.61 -0.48
N ILE A 67 18.76 6.30 -0.57
CA ILE A 67 19.48 5.51 0.44
C ILE A 67 19.34 6.07 1.87
N PRO A 68 19.55 7.38 2.13
CA PRO A 68 19.47 7.90 3.49
C PRO A 68 18.08 7.71 4.10
N ARG A 69 17.03 7.98 3.32
CA ARG A 69 15.64 7.82 3.76
C ARG A 69 15.33 6.36 4.07
N LYS A 70 15.70 5.42 3.19
CA LYS A 70 15.46 3.98 3.41
C LYS A 70 16.23 3.42 4.59
N THR A 71 17.45 3.89 4.81
CA THR A 71 18.23 3.52 5.98
C THR A 71 17.54 3.99 7.26
N LEU A 72 17.04 5.23 7.28
CA LEU A 72 16.26 5.75 8.40
C LEU A 72 14.99 4.91 8.63
N HIS A 73 14.20 4.62 7.59
CA HIS A 73 13.01 3.78 7.69
C HIS A 73 13.34 2.39 8.25
N SER A 74 14.38 1.75 7.74
CA SER A 74 14.79 0.42 8.22
C SER A 74 15.25 0.44 9.67
N SER A 75 15.96 1.51 10.11
CA SER A 75 16.40 1.65 11.49
C SER A 75 15.24 1.77 12.48
N ILE A 76 14.13 2.39 12.07
CA ILE A 76 12.92 2.47 12.90
C ILE A 76 12.35 1.07 13.17
N GLY A 77 12.40 0.16 12.21
CA GLY A 77 11.99 -1.23 12.43
C GLY A 77 12.79 -1.91 13.54
N PHE A 78 14.12 -1.75 13.56
CA PHE A 78 14.97 -2.27 14.64
C PHE A 78 14.67 -1.62 15.98
N LEU A 79 14.45 -0.30 16.00
CA LEU A 79 14.05 0.41 17.22
C LEU A 79 12.71 -0.10 17.74
N THR A 80 11.74 -0.37 16.86
CA THR A 80 10.43 -0.90 17.21
C THR A 80 10.54 -2.29 17.84
N LEU A 81 11.37 -3.19 17.26
CA LEU A 81 11.65 -4.50 17.86
C LEU A 81 12.32 -4.38 19.23
N TYR A 82 13.30 -3.48 19.36
CA TYR A 82 13.97 -3.23 20.63
C TYR A 82 12.98 -2.75 21.70
N LEU A 83 12.11 -1.79 21.36
CA LEU A 83 11.08 -1.29 22.28
C LEU A 83 10.08 -2.38 22.67
N TYR A 84 9.69 -3.23 21.74
CA TYR A 84 8.82 -4.37 22.04
C TYR A 84 9.49 -5.37 22.97
N ALA A 85 10.73 -5.78 22.66
CA ALA A 85 11.50 -6.76 23.45
C ALA A 85 11.84 -6.26 24.85
N SER A 86 12.06 -4.94 25.00
CA SER A 86 12.34 -4.30 26.29
C SER A 86 11.09 -3.93 27.09
N ASN A 87 9.89 -4.33 26.65
CA ASN A 87 8.62 -3.94 27.24
C ASN A 87 8.44 -2.41 27.36
N GLY A 88 8.89 -1.67 26.36
CA GLY A 88 8.74 -0.22 26.27
C GLY A 88 7.26 0.18 26.31
N ASP A 89 6.95 1.25 27.05
CA ASP A 89 5.59 1.75 27.17
C ASP A 89 5.14 2.44 25.86
N PRO A 90 4.16 1.89 25.12
CA PRO A 90 3.71 2.46 23.86
C PRO A 90 3.12 3.87 24.03
N ARG A 91 2.55 4.20 25.19
CA ARG A 91 2.00 5.53 25.46
C ARG A 91 3.09 6.60 25.49
N LYS A 92 4.26 6.28 26.02
CA LYS A 92 5.42 7.19 26.02
C LYS A 92 5.93 7.41 24.59
N VAL A 93 5.93 6.36 23.76
CA VAL A 93 6.30 6.47 22.34
C VAL A 93 5.32 7.36 21.60
N VAL A 94 4.00 7.13 21.77
CA VAL A 94 2.95 7.95 21.18
C VAL A 94 3.09 9.41 21.60
N LEU A 95 3.33 9.67 22.89
CA LEU A 95 3.54 11.04 23.39
C LEU A 95 4.76 11.69 22.74
N ALA A 96 5.91 11.00 22.71
CA ALA A 96 7.12 11.51 22.10
C ALA A 96 6.93 11.82 20.60
N LEU A 97 6.27 10.93 19.86
CA LEU A 97 5.94 11.14 18.44
C LEU A 97 4.95 12.29 18.24
N SER A 98 3.96 12.44 19.14
CA SER A 98 3.00 13.56 19.10
C SER A 98 3.68 14.90 19.32
N VAL A 99 4.63 14.96 20.27
CA VAL A 99 5.45 16.16 20.49
C VAL A 99 6.34 16.45 19.27
N ALA A 100 6.98 15.43 18.69
CA ALA A 100 7.77 15.59 17.48
C ALA A 100 6.90 16.10 16.31
N LEU A 101 5.70 15.56 16.15
CA LEU A 101 4.75 15.99 15.12
C LEU A 101 4.31 17.45 15.31
N ALA A 102 4.04 17.85 16.56
CA ALA A 102 3.68 19.22 16.92
C ALA A 102 4.80 20.23 16.57
N PHE A 103 6.05 19.78 16.50
CA PHE A 103 7.19 20.58 16.05
C PHE A 103 7.39 20.53 14.54
N ILE A 104 7.30 19.32 13.93
CA ILE A 104 7.59 19.12 12.51
C ILE A 104 6.55 19.80 11.62
N VAL A 105 5.25 19.71 11.97
CA VAL A 105 4.16 20.29 11.15
C VAL A 105 4.29 21.80 10.97
N PRO A 106 4.51 22.62 12.03
CA PRO A 106 4.77 24.04 11.85
C PRO A 106 6.02 24.33 11.01
N CYS A 107 7.09 23.56 11.14
CA CYS A 107 8.29 23.69 10.31
C CYS A 107 7.98 23.41 8.83
N ASP A 108 7.18 22.39 8.53
CA ASP A 108 6.78 22.08 7.16
C ASP A 108 5.87 23.17 6.56
N ILE A 109 4.96 23.73 7.35
CA ILE A 109 4.12 24.87 6.94
C ILE A 109 4.98 26.13 6.69
N LEU A 110 5.95 26.41 7.56
CA LEU A 110 6.83 27.57 7.44
C LEU A 110 7.72 27.48 6.19
N ARG A 111 8.13 26.27 5.82
CA ARG A 111 8.87 25.99 4.57
C ARG A 111 8.11 26.51 3.33
N PHE A 112 6.78 26.30 3.28
CA PHE A 112 5.97 26.80 2.15
C PHE A 112 5.73 28.32 2.17
N ARG A 113 5.98 29.00 3.31
CA ARG A 113 5.73 30.43 3.45
C ARG A 113 6.95 31.31 3.37
N SER A 114 8.16 30.74 3.55
CA SER A 114 9.40 31.50 3.63
C SER A 114 10.52 30.84 2.84
N ALA A 115 10.92 31.45 1.71
CA ALA A 115 12.02 30.97 0.88
C ALA A 115 13.37 30.84 1.63
N ARG A 116 13.60 31.71 2.65
CA ARG A 116 14.79 31.59 3.49
C ARG A 116 14.76 30.35 4.37
N PHE A 117 13.58 30.02 4.90
CA PHE A 117 13.39 28.83 5.72
C PHE A 117 13.39 27.56 4.85
N GLU A 118 12.79 27.60 3.67
CA GLU A 118 12.86 26.52 2.67
C GLU A 118 14.32 26.14 2.36
N TRP A 119 15.15 27.14 2.02
CA TRP A 119 16.56 26.90 1.76
C TRP A 119 17.30 26.26 2.96
N LEU A 120 17.03 26.77 4.19
CA LEU A 120 17.63 26.20 5.41
C LEU A 120 17.15 24.76 5.64
N PHE A 121 15.84 24.52 5.49
CA PHE A 121 15.21 23.22 5.67
C PHE A 121 15.76 22.20 4.67
N GLU A 122 15.85 22.55 3.39
CA GLU A 122 16.43 21.70 2.36
C GLU A 122 17.92 21.38 2.63
N ARG A 123 18.67 22.35 3.15
CA ARG A 123 20.08 22.15 3.50
C ARG A 123 20.26 21.20 4.69
N CYS A 124 19.34 21.22 5.65
CA CYS A 124 19.43 20.39 6.88
C CYS A 124 18.83 18.99 6.67
N VAL A 125 17.69 18.89 6.02
CA VAL A 125 16.90 17.63 5.93
C VAL A 125 16.54 17.22 4.51
N GLY A 126 16.91 18.01 3.50
CA GLY A 126 16.58 17.76 2.09
C GLY A 126 17.06 16.41 1.57
N PHE A 127 18.15 15.85 2.14
CA PHE A 127 18.66 14.52 1.79
C PHE A 127 17.74 13.36 2.20
N LEU A 128 16.75 13.62 3.07
CA LEU A 128 15.72 12.67 3.47
C LEU A 128 14.42 12.82 2.68
N MET A 129 14.28 13.89 1.88
CA MET A 129 13.07 14.20 1.12
C MET A 129 13.14 13.64 -0.29
N ARG A 130 11.99 13.25 -0.82
CA ARG A 130 11.84 13.00 -2.26
C ARG A 130 11.72 14.33 -3.01
N GLU A 131 12.16 14.36 -4.28
CA GLU A 131 11.95 15.52 -5.17
C GLU A 131 10.46 15.92 -5.27
N SER A 132 9.54 14.93 -5.22
CA SER A 132 8.09 15.19 -5.20
C SER A 132 7.62 15.87 -3.92
N GLU A 133 8.28 15.61 -2.79
CA GLU A 133 7.92 16.16 -1.46
C GLU A 133 8.37 17.63 -1.30
N LYS A 134 9.24 18.14 -2.16
CA LYS A 134 9.62 19.56 -2.14
C LYS A 134 8.42 20.49 -2.36
N LYS A 135 7.41 20.02 -3.09
CA LYS A 135 6.18 20.78 -3.40
C LYS A 135 4.95 20.31 -2.63
N THR A 136 5.08 19.26 -1.83
CA THR A 136 3.98 18.67 -1.06
C THR A 136 4.40 18.47 0.39
N THR A 137 3.47 18.07 1.25
CA THR A 137 3.74 17.74 2.66
C THR A 137 4.81 16.66 2.77
N ASN A 138 5.72 16.80 3.74
CA ASN A 138 6.79 15.87 3.99
C ASN A 138 6.24 14.49 4.41
N GLY A 139 6.72 13.42 3.76
CA GLY A 139 6.31 12.03 4.03
C GLY A 139 6.55 11.57 5.47
N VAL A 140 7.49 12.20 6.20
CA VAL A 140 7.75 11.91 7.62
C VAL A 140 6.53 12.25 8.49
N ILE A 141 5.74 13.28 8.15
CA ILE A 141 4.51 13.64 8.87
C ILE A 141 3.51 12.49 8.78
N TRP A 142 3.29 11.96 7.58
CA TRP A 142 2.38 10.84 7.34
C TRP A 142 2.85 9.56 8.02
N TYR A 143 4.18 9.33 8.02
CA TYR A 143 4.79 8.22 8.74
C TYR A 143 4.49 8.28 10.24
N ILE A 144 4.75 9.42 10.88
CA ILE A 144 4.51 9.60 12.32
C ILE A 144 3.02 9.44 12.65
N ILE A 145 2.12 10.02 11.85
CA ILE A 145 0.67 9.88 12.03
C ILE A 145 0.26 8.41 11.93
N GLY A 146 0.77 7.68 10.93
CA GLY A 146 0.50 6.25 10.77
C GLY A 146 0.95 5.43 11.99
N VAL A 147 2.16 5.68 12.50
CA VAL A 147 2.71 5.00 13.69
C VAL A 147 1.90 5.33 14.94
N ILE A 148 1.55 6.60 15.16
CA ILE A 148 0.69 7.02 16.29
C ILE A 148 -0.65 6.29 16.21
N PHE A 149 -1.27 6.24 15.03
CA PHE A 149 -2.55 5.57 14.84
C PHE A 149 -2.47 4.09 15.22
N VAL A 150 -1.52 3.35 14.66
CA VAL A 150 -1.45 1.90 14.89
C VAL A 150 -1.11 1.56 16.35
N LEU A 151 -0.24 2.33 17.00
CA LEU A 151 0.08 2.16 18.44
C LEU A 151 -1.08 2.53 19.36
N SER A 152 -2.00 3.39 18.92
CA SER A 152 -3.14 3.83 19.72
C SER A 152 -4.37 2.95 19.54
N VAL A 153 -4.53 2.31 18.37
CA VAL A 153 -5.76 1.61 17.96
C VAL A 153 -5.61 0.10 18.00
N TYR A 154 -4.46 -0.43 17.60
CA TYR A 154 -4.26 -1.89 17.50
C TYR A 154 -3.59 -2.47 18.74
N PRO A 155 -3.80 -3.77 19.02
CA PRO A 155 -3.00 -4.49 20.00
C PRO A 155 -1.49 -4.35 19.67
N LEU A 156 -0.66 -4.28 20.71
CA LEU A 156 0.75 -3.92 20.60
C LEU A 156 1.54 -4.81 19.64
N ASP A 157 1.26 -6.10 19.61
CA ASP A 157 1.89 -7.07 18.70
C ASP A 157 1.53 -6.79 17.23
N ILE A 158 0.26 -6.48 16.95
CA ILE A 158 -0.22 -6.13 15.60
C ILE A 158 0.34 -4.77 15.18
N ALA A 159 0.33 -3.78 16.08
CA ALA A 159 0.92 -2.46 15.84
C ALA A 159 2.41 -2.59 15.51
N THR A 160 3.15 -3.41 16.26
CA THR A 160 4.56 -3.68 16.02
C THR A 160 4.77 -4.27 14.63
N VAL A 161 4.05 -5.33 14.27
CA VAL A 161 4.17 -5.96 12.94
C VAL A 161 3.81 -4.98 11.83
N SER A 162 2.80 -4.13 12.01
CA SER A 162 2.42 -3.09 11.04
C SER A 162 3.54 -2.07 10.80
N ILE A 163 4.24 -1.66 11.87
CA ILE A 163 5.38 -0.75 11.77
C ILE A 163 6.58 -1.46 11.11
N LEU A 164 6.80 -2.74 11.39
CA LEU A 164 7.84 -3.52 10.72
C LEU A 164 7.57 -3.68 9.22
N ILE A 165 6.31 -3.89 8.83
CA ILE A 165 5.90 -3.93 7.42
C ILE A 165 6.19 -2.59 6.76
N LEU A 166 5.78 -1.47 7.38
CA LEU A 166 6.08 -0.13 6.88
C LEU A 166 7.59 0.10 6.74
N SER A 167 8.39 -0.35 7.71
CA SER A 167 9.84 -0.08 7.73
C SER A 167 10.62 -0.99 6.77
N TRP A 168 10.35 -2.29 6.79
CA TRP A 168 11.18 -3.28 6.08
C TRP A 168 10.55 -3.78 4.79
N ALA A 169 9.22 -4.05 4.78
CA ALA A 169 8.58 -4.55 3.57
C ALA A 169 8.45 -3.46 2.50
N ASP A 170 8.13 -2.20 2.87
CA ASP A 170 8.19 -1.06 1.93
C ASP A 170 9.61 -0.86 1.37
N THR A 171 10.63 -0.90 2.25
CA THR A 171 12.02 -0.77 1.83
C THR A 171 12.42 -1.87 0.86
N ALA A 172 12.06 -3.13 1.15
CA ALA A 172 12.36 -4.27 0.29
C ALA A 172 11.60 -4.17 -1.05
N ALA A 173 10.29 -3.91 -1.01
CA ALA A 173 9.45 -3.77 -2.18
C ALA A 173 9.94 -2.66 -3.11
N SER A 174 10.23 -1.48 -2.55
CA SER A 174 10.71 -0.34 -3.33
C SER A 174 12.12 -0.54 -3.87
N THR A 175 13.01 -1.21 -3.15
CA THR A 175 14.39 -1.47 -3.59
C THR A 175 14.43 -2.54 -4.68
N ILE A 176 13.83 -3.69 -4.43
CA ILE A 176 13.77 -4.80 -5.40
C ILE A 176 12.90 -4.41 -6.60
N GLY A 177 11.80 -3.67 -6.37
CA GLY A 177 10.97 -3.14 -7.44
C GLY A 177 11.72 -2.21 -8.39
N ARG A 178 12.62 -1.35 -7.90
CA ARG A 178 13.50 -0.51 -8.74
C ARG A 178 14.58 -1.33 -9.44
N LEU A 179 15.14 -2.34 -8.79
CA LEU A 179 16.20 -3.17 -9.33
C LEU A 179 15.70 -4.14 -10.40
N LEU A 180 14.69 -4.94 -10.08
CA LEU A 180 14.18 -6.03 -10.90
C LEU A 180 12.89 -5.69 -11.66
N GLY A 181 12.22 -4.58 -11.32
CA GLY A 181 10.98 -4.15 -11.97
C GLY A 181 11.07 -4.07 -13.49
N PRO A 182 12.16 -3.53 -14.08
CA PRO A 182 12.33 -3.49 -15.54
C PRO A 182 12.35 -4.87 -16.22
N TYR A 183 12.61 -5.94 -15.46
CA TYR A 183 12.70 -7.32 -15.96
C TYR A 183 11.46 -8.16 -15.64
N THR A 184 10.49 -7.60 -14.89
CA THR A 184 9.28 -8.29 -14.49
C THR A 184 8.03 -7.61 -15.04
N ALA A 185 6.92 -8.36 -15.12
CA ALA A 185 5.66 -7.82 -15.58
C ALA A 185 5.16 -6.69 -14.64
N PRO A 186 4.50 -5.66 -15.17
CA PRO A 186 3.79 -4.69 -14.35
C PRO A 186 2.64 -5.37 -13.63
N LEU A 187 2.26 -4.83 -12.46
CA LEU A 187 1.08 -5.31 -11.75
C LEU A 187 -0.20 -5.04 -12.56
N PRO A 188 -1.23 -5.90 -12.42
CA PRO A 188 -2.52 -5.64 -13.02
C PRO A 188 -3.11 -4.34 -12.43
N ARG A 189 -3.91 -3.62 -13.22
CA ARG A 189 -4.51 -2.36 -12.76
C ARG A 189 -5.49 -2.52 -11.57
N ARG A 190 -6.00 -3.72 -11.38
CA ARG A 190 -6.91 -4.06 -10.28
C ARG A 190 -6.60 -5.44 -9.74
N LEU A 191 -6.76 -5.59 -8.44
CA LEU A 191 -6.66 -6.90 -7.79
C LEU A 191 -7.78 -7.81 -8.30
N PRO A 192 -7.48 -9.03 -8.80
CA PRO A 192 -8.47 -9.88 -9.47
C PRO A 192 -9.72 -10.17 -8.63
N LEU A 193 -9.57 -10.43 -7.32
CA LEU A 193 -10.67 -10.83 -6.44
C LEU A 193 -11.44 -9.62 -5.86
N LEU A 194 -10.72 -8.65 -5.32
CA LEU A 194 -11.32 -7.51 -4.60
C LEU A 194 -11.54 -6.27 -5.48
N ARG A 195 -11.11 -6.30 -6.74
CA ARG A 195 -11.18 -5.19 -7.71
C ARG A 195 -10.56 -3.87 -7.21
N LEU A 196 -9.76 -3.92 -6.15
CA LEU A 196 -9.06 -2.76 -5.60
C LEU A 196 -8.05 -2.21 -6.63
N PRO A 197 -7.90 -0.89 -6.74
CA PRO A 197 -6.95 -0.28 -7.67
C PRO A 197 -5.52 -0.53 -7.19
N LEU A 198 -4.66 -0.97 -8.10
CA LEU A 198 -3.23 -1.14 -7.86
C LEU A 198 -2.44 -0.07 -8.60
N ALA A 199 -1.38 0.42 -7.99
CA ALA A 199 -0.54 1.47 -8.55
C ALA A 199 0.20 0.98 -9.81
N PRO A 200 -0.03 1.58 -10.99
CA PRO A 200 0.54 1.10 -12.25
C PRO A 200 2.06 1.23 -12.31
N ARG A 201 2.66 2.04 -11.44
CA ARG A 201 4.11 2.22 -11.29
C ARG A 201 4.80 1.08 -10.53
N LYS A 202 4.03 0.22 -9.83
CA LYS A 202 4.58 -0.87 -9.02
C LYS A 202 4.74 -2.13 -9.88
N SER A 203 5.81 -2.90 -9.62
CA SER A 203 6.20 -4.08 -10.39
C SER A 203 5.90 -5.37 -9.62
N LEU A 204 5.77 -6.47 -10.37
CA LEU A 204 5.60 -7.80 -9.76
C LEU A 204 6.78 -8.17 -8.85
N ALA A 205 8.02 -7.79 -9.21
CA ALA A 205 9.19 -8.01 -8.37
C ALA A 205 9.07 -7.30 -7.01
N GLY A 206 8.60 -6.04 -7.00
CA GLY A 206 8.34 -5.29 -5.77
C GLY A 206 7.25 -5.94 -4.92
N PHE A 207 6.16 -6.35 -5.53
CA PHE A 207 5.07 -7.07 -4.85
C PHE A 207 5.55 -8.35 -4.17
N ILE A 208 6.30 -9.19 -4.90
CA ILE A 208 6.86 -10.43 -4.35
C ILE A 208 7.82 -10.13 -3.19
N ALA A 209 8.72 -9.15 -3.36
CA ALA A 209 9.66 -8.78 -2.31
C ALA A 209 8.95 -8.27 -1.04
N GLY A 210 7.94 -7.40 -1.18
CA GLY A 210 7.10 -6.94 -0.07
C GLY A 210 6.34 -8.07 0.61
N SER A 211 5.80 -9.01 -0.18
CA SER A 211 5.09 -10.18 0.34
C SER A 211 6.02 -11.12 1.10
N LEU A 212 7.18 -11.45 0.54
CA LEU A 212 8.15 -12.33 1.20
C LEU A 212 8.70 -11.70 2.49
N THR A 213 8.97 -10.40 2.46
CA THR A 213 9.44 -9.68 3.66
C THR A 213 8.35 -9.61 4.72
N GLY A 214 7.10 -9.33 4.35
CA GLY A 214 5.96 -9.36 5.27
C GLY A 214 5.73 -10.73 5.88
N ALA A 215 5.86 -11.81 5.10
CA ALA A 215 5.82 -13.19 5.58
C ALA A 215 6.95 -13.48 6.59
N ALA A 216 8.18 -13.08 6.27
CA ALA A 216 9.34 -13.26 7.15
C ALA A 216 9.19 -12.48 8.47
N ILE A 217 8.66 -11.25 8.40
CA ILE A 217 8.34 -10.43 9.59
C ILE A 217 7.33 -11.18 10.48
N ALA A 218 6.23 -11.66 9.92
CA ALA A 218 5.19 -12.34 10.68
C ALA A 218 5.71 -13.63 11.33
N VAL A 219 6.38 -14.49 10.56
CA VAL A 219 6.95 -15.75 11.06
C VAL A 219 8.01 -15.48 12.11
N GLY A 220 8.92 -14.54 11.87
CA GLY A 220 9.98 -14.18 12.81
C GLY A 220 9.44 -13.56 14.09
N PHE A 221 8.49 -12.63 13.99
CA PHE A 221 7.94 -11.95 15.13
C PHE A 221 7.13 -12.89 16.03
N TRP A 222 6.11 -13.57 15.51
CA TRP A 222 5.30 -14.50 16.31
C TRP A 222 5.99 -15.84 16.58
N GLY A 223 7.02 -16.18 15.82
CA GLY A 223 7.85 -17.36 16.08
C GLY A 223 8.85 -17.19 17.21
N ALA A 224 9.47 -16.00 17.33
CA ALA A 224 10.59 -15.76 18.23
C ALA A 224 10.36 -14.65 19.27
N PHE A 225 9.72 -13.52 18.91
CA PHE A 225 9.59 -12.35 19.77
C PHE A 225 8.29 -12.31 20.59
N ALA A 226 7.18 -12.80 20.05
CA ALA A 226 5.87 -12.79 20.70
C ALA A 226 5.30 -14.21 20.85
N PRO A 227 5.96 -15.12 21.58
CA PRO A 227 5.64 -16.55 21.51
C PRO A 227 4.36 -16.97 22.22
N SER A 228 3.72 -16.14 23.09
CA SER A 228 2.95 -16.78 24.13
C SER A 228 1.42 -16.74 24.01
N ALA A 229 0.78 -15.68 23.53
CA ALA A 229 -0.68 -15.62 23.57
C ALA A 229 -1.35 -15.92 22.22
N ARG A 230 -0.88 -15.29 21.12
CA ARG A 230 -1.45 -15.52 19.79
C ARG A 230 -0.85 -16.72 19.08
N ALA A 231 0.39 -17.10 19.42
CA ALA A 231 0.97 -18.34 18.90
C ALA A 231 0.22 -19.59 19.39
N ALA A 232 -0.42 -19.54 20.55
CA ALA A 232 -1.30 -20.61 21.03
C ALA A 232 -2.60 -20.71 20.19
N GLN A 233 -3.09 -19.60 19.64
CA GLN A 233 -4.21 -19.61 18.69
C GLN A 233 -3.83 -20.17 17.32
N LEU A 234 -2.53 -20.13 17.00
CA LEU A 234 -1.95 -20.68 15.76
C LEU A 234 -1.56 -22.16 15.90
N ASP A 235 -1.69 -22.75 17.09
CA ASP A 235 -1.57 -24.19 17.24
C ASP A 235 -2.82 -24.81 16.60
N PHE A 236 -2.72 -25.07 15.31
CA PHE A 236 -3.76 -25.68 14.49
C PHE A 236 -3.98 -27.14 14.98
N ARG A 237 -4.67 -27.26 16.08
CA ARG A 237 -5.39 -28.47 16.40
C ARG A 237 -6.62 -28.46 15.50
N LEU A 238 -6.54 -29.20 14.40
CA LEU A 238 -7.72 -29.44 13.58
C LEU A 238 -8.86 -29.85 14.54
N PRO A 239 -10.00 -29.12 14.54
CA PRO A 239 -11.12 -29.49 15.39
C PRO A 239 -11.48 -30.95 15.06
N ALA A 240 -11.55 -31.79 16.08
CA ALA A 240 -11.87 -33.18 15.88
C ALA A 240 -13.17 -33.38 15.08
N GLY A 241 -14.12 -32.46 15.20
CA GLY A 241 -15.34 -32.42 14.41
C GLY A 241 -15.17 -32.16 12.91
N LEU A 242 -14.15 -31.37 12.48
CA LEU A 242 -13.88 -31.18 11.07
C LEU A 242 -13.24 -32.42 10.44
N LEU A 243 -12.44 -33.15 11.21
CA LEU A 243 -11.86 -34.42 10.79
C LEU A 243 -12.92 -35.50 10.63
N LEU A 244 -13.86 -35.62 11.56
CA LEU A 244 -14.98 -36.53 11.49
C LEU A 244 -15.90 -36.20 10.30
N ALA A 245 -16.20 -34.92 10.06
CA ALA A 245 -17.00 -34.52 8.91
C ALA A 245 -16.31 -34.75 7.56
N ALA A 246 -14.98 -34.65 7.51
CA ALA A 246 -14.20 -34.97 6.33
C ALA A 246 -14.11 -36.48 6.10
N GLU A 247 -14.05 -37.28 7.17
CA GLU A 247 -14.02 -38.74 7.14
C GLU A 247 -15.32 -39.32 6.54
N ASP A 248 -16.47 -38.74 6.89
CA ASP A 248 -17.78 -39.12 6.35
C ASP A 248 -18.00 -38.74 4.89
N SER A 249 -17.22 -37.77 4.37
CA SER A 249 -17.40 -37.19 3.02
C SER A 249 -16.43 -37.75 1.99
N LEU A 250 -15.39 -38.47 2.37
CA LEU A 250 -14.33 -38.90 1.47
C LEU A 250 -14.43 -40.41 1.12
N PRO A 251 -14.01 -40.83 -0.10
CA PRO A 251 -13.88 -42.27 -0.43
C PRO A 251 -12.93 -42.97 0.54
N GLY A 252 -13.25 -44.21 0.97
CA GLY A 252 -12.62 -44.92 2.08
C GLY A 252 -11.09 -44.95 2.07
N ALA A 253 -10.44 -45.10 0.91
CA ALA A 253 -8.97 -45.05 0.81
C ALA A 253 -8.40 -43.66 1.12
N LEU A 254 -9.10 -42.60 0.76
CA LEU A 254 -8.69 -41.19 0.99
C LEU A 254 -8.94 -40.80 2.46
N ALA A 255 -10.06 -41.27 3.02
CA ALA A 255 -10.38 -41.07 4.44
C ALA A 255 -9.32 -41.76 5.34
N GLU A 256 -8.89 -42.96 5.01
CA GLU A 256 -7.83 -43.67 5.74
C GLU A 256 -6.48 -42.97 5.62
N ALA A 257 -6.10 -42.46 4.43
CA ALA A 257 -4.86 -41.71 4.24
C ALA A 257 -4.87 -40.40 5.04
N VAL A 258 -6.00 -39.71 5.08
CA VAL A 258 -6.21 -38.49 5.89
C VAL A 258 -6.10 -38.84 7.38
N ARG A 259 -6.76 -39.91 7.84
CA ARG A 259 -6.71 -40.37 9.22
C ARG A 259 -5.28 -40.72 9.65
N GLN A 260 -4.56 -41.47 8.85
CA GLN A 260 -3.16 -41.86 9.13
C GLN A 260 -2.25 -40.61 9.16
N SER A 261 -2.45 -39.65 8.25
CA SER A 261 -1.69 -38.42 8.22
C SER A 261 -1.94 -37.55 9.47
N VAL A 262 -3.19 -37.48 9.91
CA VAL A 262 -3.58 -36.72 11.11
C VAL A 262 -3.07 -37.43 12.39
N GLU A 263 -3.16 -38.75 12.47
CA GLU A 263 -2.64 -39.51 13.59
C GLU A 263 -1.11 -39.38 13.67
N TRP A 264 -0.41 -39.40 12.51
CA TRP A 264 1.02 -39.13 12.44
C TRP A 264 1.38 -37.72 12.93
N VAL A 265 0.63 -36.67 12.53
CA VAL A 265 0.80 -35.30 13.02
C VAL A 265 0.55 -35.21 14.52
N ARG A 266 -0.47 -35.90 15.04
CA ARG A 266 -0.85 -35.90 16.45
C ARG A 266 0.15 -36.66 17.34
N THR A 267 0.73 -37.75 16.83
CA THR A 267 1.70 -38.56 17.54
C THR A 267 3.15 -38.15 17.33
N SER A 268 3.42 -37.34 16.30
CA SER A 268 4.75 -36.82 16.06
C SER A 268 5.17 -35.88 17.20
N ARG A 269 6.38 -36.07 17.75
CA ARG A 269 6.98 -35.18 18.76
C ARG A 269 7.38 -33.82 18.18
N LEU A 270 7.21 -33.60 16.87
CA LEU A 270 7.46 -32.37 16.21
C LEU A 270 6.24 -31.44 16.38
N PRO A 271 6.41 -30.15 16.69
CA PRO A 271 5.30 -29.21 16.82
C PRO A 271 4.76 -28.79 15.43
N VAL A 272 4.30 -29.79 14.65
CA VAL A 272 3.86 -29.61 13.26
C VAL A 272 2.71 -28.60 13.18
N GLY A 273 1.77 -28.65 14.11
CA GLY A 273 0.66 -27.69 14.17
C GLY A 273 1.12 -26.25 14.28
N ARG A 274 2.17 -26.00 15.07
CA ARG A 274 2.76 -24.66 15.20
C ARG A 274 3.40 -24.20 13.89
N TRP A 275 4.11 -25.08 13.18
CA TRP A 275 4.73 -24.72 11.91
C TRP A 275 3.70 -24.46 10.81
N ILE A 276 2.62 -25.25 10.77
CA ILE A 276 1.50 -25.02 9.85
C ILE A 276 0.86 -23.66 10.18
N GLY A 277 0.60 -23.37 11.44
CA GLY A 277 0.04 -22.07 11.87
C GLY A 277 0.93 -20.90 11.48
N LEU A 278 2.25 -21.00 11.73
CA LEU A 278 3.20 -19.95 11.34
C LEU A 278 3.31 -19.80 9.82
N ALA A 279 3.28 -20.89 9.06
CA ALA A 279 3.29 -20.85 7.60
C ALA A 279 2.01 -20.17 7.05
N THR A 280 0.86 -20.53 7.61
CA THR A 280 -0.43 -19.89 7.25
C THR A 280 -0.41 -18.39 7.57
N LEU A 281 0.03 -18.04 8.77
CA LEU A 281 0.15 -16.64 9.19
C LEU A 281 1.15 -15.89 8.30
N GLY A 282 2.31 -16.47 8.03
CA GLY A 282 3.30 -15.88 7.13
C GLY A 282 2.72 -15.63 5.73
N THR A 283 1.99 -16.62 5.19
CA THR A 283 1.34 -16.47 3.87
C THR A 283 0.30 -15.34 3.89
N VAL A 284 -0.59 -15.33 4.88
CA VAL A 284 -1.62 -14.30 5.00
C VAL A 284 -1.01 -12.91 5.18
N CYS A 285 -0.10 -12.76 6.15
CA CYS A 285 0.56 -11.47 6.41
C CYS A 285 1.43 -11.01 5.23
N GLY A 286 2.08 -11.95 4.55
CA GLY A 286 2.84 -11.65 3.33
C GLY A 286 1.95 -11.11 2.22
N LEU A 287 0.82 -11.77 1.93
CA LEU A 287 -0.14 -11.29 0.94
C LEU A 287 -0.76 -9.94 1.33
N ILE A 288 -1.09 -9.74 2.61
CA ILE A 288 -1.56 -8.45 3.13
C ILE A 288 -0.50 -7.38 2.90
N SER A 289 0.75 -7.64 3.27
CA SER A 289 1.87 -6.70 3.12
C SER A 289 2.07 -6.29 1.65
N GLY A 290 2.22 -7.26 0.74
CA GLY A 290 2.41 -6.99 -0.68
C GLY A 290 1.20 -6.28 -1.30
N THR A 291 -0.02 -6.66 -0.91
CA THR A 291 -1.24 -6.04 -1.42
C THR A 291 -1.38 -4.61 -0.91
N ALA A 292 -1.21 -4.37 0.39
CA ALA A 292 -1.30 -3.04 1.00
C ALA A 292 -0.27 -2.08 0.39
N GLU A 293 0.97 -2.56 0.15
CA GLU A 293 2.03 -1.82 -0.53
C GLU A 293 1.67 -1.51 -2.01
N ALA A 294 0.99 -2.43 -2.69
CA ALA A 294 0.64 -2.27 -4.10
C ALA A 294 -0.60 -1.40 -4.34
N LEU A 295 -1.40 -1.09 -3.31
CA LEU A 295 -2.62 -0.31 -3.47
C LEU A 295 -2.33 1.10 -3.97
N ASP A 296 -3.29 1.63 -4.76
CA ASP A 296 -3.34 3.02 -5.19
C ASP A 296 -4.57 3.68 -4.55
N LEU A 297 -4.35 4.41 -3.49
CA LEU A 297 -5.39 5.15 -2.78
C LEU A 297 -5.42 6.64 -3.16
N GLY A 298 -4.95 6.95 -4.36
CA GLY A 298 -5.00 8.30 -4.94
C GLY A 298 -4.05 9.28 -4.26
N SER A 299 -4.57 10.25 -3.50
CA SER A 299 -3.78 11.31 -2.88
C SER A 299 -3.21 10.96 -1.50
N LEU A 300 -3.52 9.77 -0.96
CA LEU A 300 -3.02 9.37 0.36
C LEU A 300 -1.58 8.87 0.27
N ASP A 301 -0.78 9.24 1.26
CA ASP A 301 0.62 8.83 1.34
C ASP A 301 0.74 7.36 1.80
N ASP A 302 1.63 6.60 1.14
CA ASP A 302 1.86 5.19 1.43
C ASP A 302 2.34 4.99 2.89
N ASN A 303 3.09 5.96 3.46
CA ASN A 303 3.56 5.89 4.85
C ASN A 303 2.41 5.93 5.89
N LEU A 304 1.28 6.53 5.52
CA LEU A 304 0.08 6.52 6.36
C LEU A 304 -0.75 5.26 6.13
N THR A 305 -1.00 4.93 4.87
CA THR A 305 -1.98 3.90 4.51
C THR A 305 -1.48 2.49 4.73
N LEU A 306 -0.20 2.24 4.45
CA LEU A 306 0.39 0.90 4.56
C LEU A 306 0.28 0.31 5.98
N PRO A 307 0.71 0.98 7.07
CA PRO A 307 0.61 0.40 8.41
C PRO A 307 -0.84 0.29 8.89
N ILE A 308 -1.72 1.23 8.53
CA ILE A 308 -3.13 1.19 8.91
C ILE A 308 -3.84 0.01 8.26
N ILE A 309 -3.66 -0.18 6.95
CA ILE A 309 -4.32 -1.25 6.21
C ILE A 309 -3.76 -2.61 6.61
N SER A 310 -2.43 -2.74 6.63
CA SER A 310 -1.82 -4.02 7.01
C SER A 310 -2.19 -4.43 8.44
N GLY A 311 -2.14 -3.50 9.38
CA GLY A 311 -2.55 -3.75 10.77
C GLY A 311 -4.02 -4.11 10.90
N GLY A 312 -4.89 -3.38 10.21
CA GLY A 312 -6.33 -3.65 10.21
C GLY A 312 -6.67 -5.01 9.63
N CYS A 313 -6.05 -5.38 8.50
CA CYS A 313 -6.25 -6.69 7.88
C CYS A 313 -5.71 -7.83 8.75
N ILE A 314 -4.53 -7.67 9.36
CA ILE A 314 -3.96 -8.67 10.27
C ILE A 314 -4.82 -8.82 11.52
N TRP A 315 -5.27 -7.71 12.11
CA TRP A 315 -6.17 -7.74 13.26
C TRP A 315 -7.52 -8.41 12.91
N GLY A 316 -8.09 -8.05 11.76
CA GLY A 316 -9.30 -8.69 11.25
C GLY A 316 -9.14 -10.19 11.03
N PHE A 317 -7.98 -10.64 10.51
CA PHE A 317 -7.66 -12.05 10.38
C PHE A 317 -7.66 -12.78 11.73
N PHE A 318 -7.01 -12.22 12.76
CA PHE A 318 -7.04 -12.83 14.10
C PHE A 318 -8.42 -12.83 14.71
N LYS A 319 -9.22 -11.77 14.51
CA LYS A 319 -10.63 -11.74 14.98
C LYS A 319 -11.51 -12.75 14.26
N ALA A 320 -11.31 -12.94 12.97
CA ALA A 320 -12.00 -14.01 12.23
C ALA A 320 -11.58 -15.39 12.77
N LEU A 321 -10.28 -15.61 13.01
CA LEU A 321 -9.78 -16.85 13.58
C LEU A 321 -10.39 -17.13 14.96
N GLU A 322 -10.45 -16.13 15.85
CA GLU A 322 -11.13 -16.24 17.15
C GLU A 322 -12.61 -16.67 17.01
N TYR A 323 -13.31 -16.04 16.07
CA TYR A 323 -14.71 -16.35 15.84
C TYR A 323 -14.93 -17.81 15.39
N PHE A 324 -14.11 -18.30 14.45
CA PHE A 324 -14.24 -19.64 13.92
C PHE A 324 -13.70 -20.75 14.86
N THR A 325 -12.72 -20.45 15.70
CA THR A 325 -12.12 -21.43 16.62
C THR A 325 -12.75 -21.42 18.01
N GLY A 326 -13.57 -20.42 18.33
CA GLY A 326 -14.16 -20.25 19.66
C GLY A 326 -13.13 -19.96 20.76
N THR A 327 -11.89 -19.65 20.41
CA THR A 327 -10.82 -19.33 21.35
C THR A 327 -10.68 -17.82 21.47
N SER A 328 -11.10 -17.25 22.61
CA SER A 328 -10.84 -15.83 22.91
C SER A 328 -9.37 -15.63 23.27
N ALA A 329 -8.69 -14.67 22.63
CA ALA A 329 -7.38 -14.24 23.10
C ALA A 329 -7.54 -13.54 24.45
N PRO A 330 -6.64 -13.75 25.43
CA PRO A 330 -6.57 -12.88 26.58
C PRO A 330 -6.25 -11.45 26.11
N ALA A 331 -6.97 -10.49 26.70
CA ALA A 331 -6.88 -9.07 26.41
C ALA A 331 -5.50 -8.46 26.71
#